data_7d7466b36b95278ff0febf07703335ea
#
_entry.id   7d7466b36b95278ff0febf07703335ea
#
_cell.length_a   1.000
_cell.length_b   1.000
_cell.length_c   1.000
_cell.angle_alpha   90.00
_cell.angle_beta   90.00
_cell.angle_gamma   90.00
#
_symmetry.space_group_name_H-M   'P 1'
#
loop_
_entity.id
_entity.type
_entity.pdbx_description
1 polymer ?
#
loop_
_entity_poly.entity_id
_entity_poly.type
_entity_poly.pdbx_seq_one_letter_code
_entity_poly.pdbx_strand_id
1 'polypeptide(L)' 'ISYSKSINLKTITLEVNEINIPAIKLYEKFDFEKLGIRKKYYNGKNDAIIMSKKIKLI' A
#
# COMPACT_ATOMS: atom_id res chain seq x y z
N ILE A 1 3.89 -16.65 -23.17
CA ILE A 1 3.95 -16.18 -22.72
C ILE A 1 4.43 -15.63 -22.50
N SER A 2 4.59 -15.62 -22.50
CA SER A 2 4.85 -15.02 -22.02
C SER A 2 5.17 -14.49 -21.36
N TYR A 3 5.36 -14.51 -21.20
CA TYR A 3 5.54 -14.00 -20.33
C TYR A 3 6.12 -13.50 -19.84
N SER A 4 6.03 -13.39 -19.86
CA SER A 4 6.47 -12.93 -19.25
C SER A 4 7.15 -12.91 -18.81
N LYS A 5 6.95 -12.92 -18.98
CA LYS A 5 7.68 -13.09 -18.61
C LYS A 5 8.31 -13.13 -17.66
N SER A 6 8.08 -13.12 -17.63
CA SER A 6 9.02 -13.70 -16.73
C SER A 6 9.42 -12.82 -15.54
N ILE A 7 8.93 -11.64 -15.46
CA ILE A 7 9.11 -10.81 -14.26
C ILE A 7 7.96 -11.11 -13.33
N ASN A 8 8.27 -11.74 -12.22
CA ASN A 8 7.25 -12.02 -11.22
C ASN A 8 7.20 -10.83 -10.27
N LEU A 9 6.09 -10.10 -10.35
CA LEU A 9 5.86 -8.98 -9.45
C LEU A 9 4.76 -9.36 -8.48
N LYS A 10 5.01 -9.13 -7.22
CA LYS A 10 4.01 -9.30 -6.19
C LYS A 10 3.65 -7.94 -5.62
N THR A 11 2.38 -7.67 -5.50
CA THR A 11 1.92 -6.41 -4.93
C THR A 11 1.44 -6.66 -3.51
N ILE A 12 1.99 -5.91 -2.57
CA ILE A 12 1.53 -5.94 -1.19
C ILE A 12 0.72 -4.68 -0.96
N THR A 13 -0.52 -4.86 -0.53
CA THR A 13 -1.42 -3.73 -0.29
C THR A 13 -1.84 -3.75 1.16
N LEU A 14 -1.83 -2.57 1.78
CA LEU A 14 -2.27 -2.44 3.16
C LEU A 14 -3.09 -1.17 3.32
N GLU A 15 -3.78 -1.09 4.44
CA GLU A 15 -4.55 0.10 4.78
C GLU A 15 -4.05 0.62 6.12
N VAL A 16 -3.91 1.93 6.22
CA VAL A 16 -3.43 2.56 7.44
C VAL A 16 -4.31 3.75 7.75
N ASN A 17 -4.58 3.94 9.04
CA ASN A 17 -5.40 5.06 9.48
C ASN A 17 -4.70 6.37 9.11
N GLU A 18 -5.46 7.33 8.56
CA GLU A 18 -4.89 8.60 8.11
C GLU A 18 -4.20 9.38 9.23
N ILE A 19 -4.61 9.18 10.46
CA ILE A 19 -4.01 9.89 11.59
C ILE A 19 -2.77 9.19 12.13
N ASN A 20 -2.49 8.00 11.65
CA ASN A 20 -1.33 7.25 12.13
C ASN A 20 -0.09 7.65 11.34
N ILE A 21 0.38 8.87 11.59
CA ILE A 21 1.50 9.43 10.83
C ILE A 21 2.77 8.60 10.95
N PRO A 22 3.14 8.10 12.13
CA PRO A 22 4.35 7.28 12.22
C PRO A 22 4.30 6.05 11.32
N ALA A 23 3.13 5.40 11.24
CA ALA A 23 2.99 4.22 10.39
C ALA A 23 3.10 4.59 8.92
N ILE A 24 2.47 5.71 8.54
CA ILE A 24 2.53 6.16 7.15
C ILE A 24 3.98 6.42 6.75
N LYS A 25 4.72 7.11 7.60
CA LYS A 25 6.12 7.41 7.31
C LYS A 25 6.95 6.14 7.25
N LEU A 26 6.65 5.18 8.11
CA LEU A 26 7.36 3.91 8.10
C LEU A 26 7.17 3.18 6.78
N TYR A 27 5.92 3.12 6.31
CA TYR A 27 5.65 2.44 5.05
C TYR A 27 6.26 3.17 3.87
N GLU A 28 6.25 4.50 3.89
CA GLU A 28 6.91 5.28 2.84
C GLU A 28 8.41 4.99 2.82
N LYS A 29 8.99 4.81 3.99
CA LYS A 29 10.40 4.49 4.09
C LYS A 29 10.71 3.14 3.44
N PHE A 30 9.76 2.23 3.44
CA PHE A 30 9.91 0.93 2.80
C PHE A 30 9.38 0.92 1.37
N ASP A 31 9.27 2.09 0.76
CA ASP A 31 8.88 2.25 -0.64
C ASP A 31 7.42 1.91 -0.93
N PHE A 32 6.58 1.97 0.07
CA PHE A 32 5.14 1.90 -0.17
C PHE A 32 4.66 3.22 -0.74
N GLU A 33 3.75 3.15 -1.69
CA GLU A 33 3.18 4.32 -2.33
C GLU A 33 1.71 4.44 -1.97
N LYS A 34 1.25 5.68 -1.85
CA LYS A 34 -0.16 5.93 -1.60
C LYS A 34 -0.95 5.62 -2.85
N LEU A 35 -1.85 4.65 -2.76
CA LEU A 35 -2.65 4.22 -3.89
C LEU A 35 -4.00 4.92 -3.94
N GLY A 36 -4.59 5.15 -2.77
CA GLY A 36 -5.89 5.77 -2.70
C GLY A 36 -6.32 5.95 -1.26
N ILE A 37 -7.57 6.35 -1.10
CA ILE A 37 -8.14 6.59 0.22
C ILE A 37 -9.49 5.92 0.30
N ARG A 38 -9.71 5.19 1.40
CA ARG A 38 -11.02 4.60 1.68
C ARG A 38 -11.69 5.47 2.73
N LYS A 39 -12.74 6.16 2.33
CA LYS A 39 -13.40 7.13 3.19
C LYS A 39 -14.06 6.49 4.40
N LYS A 40 -13.90 7.13 5.55
CA LYS A 40 -14.59 6.78 6.79
C LYS A 40 -14.49 5.30 7.13
N TYR A 41 -13.31 4.75 6.93
CA TYR A 41 -13.10 3.33 7.14
C TYR A 41 -13.12 2.95 8.61
N TYR A 42 -12.53 3.78 9.45
CA TYR A 42 -12.41 3.48 10.89
C TYR A 42 -13.58 4.09 11.64
N ASN A 43 -14.61 3.27 11.90
CA ASN A 43 -15.78 3.68 12.68
C ASN A 43 -16.43 4.95 12.14
N GLY A 44 -16.35 5.19 10.85
CA GLY A 44 -16.94 6.35 10.24
C GLY A 44 -16.29 7.67 10.61
N LYS A 45 -15.12 7.65 11.25
CA LYS A 45 -14.46 8.87 11.70
C LYS A 45 -13.22 9.21 10.91
N ASN A 46 -12.44 8.23 10.60
CA ASN A 46 -11.17 8.46 9.92
C ASN A 46 -11.12 7.70 8.61
N ASP A 47 -10.38 8.25 7.67
CA ASP A 47 -10.16 7.58 6.39
C ASP A 47 -8.98 6.64 6.51
N ALA A 48 -9.00 5.61 5.67
CA ALA A 48 -7.87 4.71 5.55
C ALA A 48 -7.08 5.09 4.30
N ILE A 49 -5.78 5.17 4.45
CA ILE A 49 -4.90 5.40 3.30
C ILE A 49 -4.48 4.03 2.80
N ILE A 50 -4.73 3.79 1.52
CA ILE A 50 -4.36 2.52 0.90
C ILE A 50 -2.97 2.68 0.33
N MET A 51 -2.06 1.85 0.78
CA MET A 51 -0.67 1.90 0.33
C MET A 51 -0.28 0.57 -0.27
N SER A 52 0.56 0.62 -1.28
CA SER A 52 0.98 -0.58 -1.94
C SER A 52 2.46 -0.52 -2.28
N LYS A 53 3.04 -1.70 -2.42
CA LYS A 53 4.42 -1.84 -2.81
C LYS A 53 4.53 -3.01 -3.76
N LYS A 54 5.28 -2.82 -4.84
CA LYS A 54 5.54 -3.89 -5.79
C LYS A 54 6.89 -4.51 -5.48
N ILE A 55 6.90 -5.80 -5.31
CA ILE A 55 8.12 -6.55 -5.02
C ILE A 55 8.45 -7.39 -6.22
N LYS A 56 9.65 -7.26 -6.69
CA LYS A 56 10.12 -8.06 -7.81
C LYS A 56 10.63 -9.39 -7.26
N LEU A 57 10.03 -10.46 -7.73
CA LEU A 57 10.42 -11.80 -7.32
C LEU A 57 11.19 -12.44 -8.47
N ILE A 58 12.40 -12.83 -8.22
CA ILE A 58 13.23 -13.49 -9.22
C ILE A 58 13.72 -14.80 -8.69
#